data_db5f0d59872032e0059a60ccbf5aa919
#
_entry.id   db5f0d59872032e0059a60ccbf5aa919
#
_cell.length_a   1.000
_cell.length_b   1.000
_cell.length_c   1.000
_cell.angle_alpha   90.00
_cell.angle_beta   90.00
_cell.angle_gamma   90.00
#
_symmetry.space_group_name_H-M   'P 1'
#
loop_
_entity.id
_entity.type
_entity.pdbx_description
1 polymer ?
#
loop_
_entity_poly.entity_id
_entity_poly.type
_entity_poly.pdbx_seq_one_letter_code
_entity_poly.pdbx_strand_id
1 'polypeptide(L)'
;MFFFNIVLAVLTFIAYVLPFLAPKIFPFLSVLTLVLPLFLILNSIFVVYWALQLKRQVILSALLLLMGITFINKFYKFSSTNLPEQEGDFRVMSYNVRLFNLFKWIPREDVPETIRKFINEQNPDILCLQEFSYAANIDLKAYKHKFILMQGNKIKTGQGIFSKFPIINKGNLDLPNSNNNVVYADIKIGIDTIRVYSIHLQSIRITPDVDEISNDINGIDQKRSQVMFRRISSAFRAQQQQAEIIKKHKKDCPYPIIICGDMNNSAFSYVYRNIKGKLNDTFEEGGNGFGQTYHFRYYPARIDYIFSDPKMVVKDFRNFPEFSNSDHYPIMTRLSMK
;
A
#
# COMPACT_ATOMS: atom_id res chain seq x y z
N MET A 1 -25.44 25.27 -3.83
CA MET A 1 -24.71 24.41 -2.84
C MET A 1 -25.35 23.02 -2.73
N PHE A 2 -26.68 22.87 -2.56
CA PHE A 2 -27.31 21.54 -2.39
C PHE A 2 -27.12 20.62 -3.61
N PHE A 3 -27.18 21.15 -4.84
CA PHE A 3 -26.89 20.39 -6.06
C PHE A 3 -25.48 19.77 -6.02
N PHE A 4 -24.46 20.55 -5.66
CA PHE A 4 -23.09 20.05 -5.54
C PHE A 4 -22.95 18.98 -4.45
N ASN A 5 -23.69 19.14 -3.33
CA ASN A 5 -23.73 18.14 -2.28
C ASN A 5 -24.35 16.82 -2.77
N ILE A 6 -25.41 16.86 -3.59
CA ILE A 6 -26.01 15.66 -4.20
C ILE A 6 -25.02 14.98 -5.15
N VAL A 7 -24.36 15.74 -6.03
CA VAL A 7 -23.37 15.18 -6.97
C VAL A 7 -22.23 14.50 -6.20
N LEU A 8 -21.68 15.18 -5.18
CA LEU A 8 -20.66 14.60 -4.32
C LEU A 8 -21.15 13.33 -3.62
N ALA A 9 -22.40 13.34 -3.13
CA ALA A 9 -22.99 12.19 -2.47
C ALA A 9 -23.09 10.98 -3.40
N VAL A 10 -23.51 11.17 -4.64
CA VAL A 10 -23.58 10.12 -5.66
C VAL A 10 -22.18 9.57 -5.98
N LEU A 11 -21.20 10.44 -6.19
CA LEU A 11 -19.82 10.02 -6.46
C LEU A 11 -19.21 9.24 -5.28
N THR A 12 -19.49 9.69 -4.06
CA THR A 12 -19.03 9.00 -2.83
C THR A 12 -19.66 7.61 -2.71
N PHE A 13 -20.98 7.52 -2.97
CA PHE A 13 -21.68 6.23 -2.93
C PHE A 13 -21.14 5.26 -3.99
N ILE A 14 -20.93 5.74 -5.23
CA ILE A 14 -20.28 4.94 -6.28
C ILE A 14 -18.90 4.45 -5.80
N ALA A 15 -18.07 5.34 -5.22
CA ALA A 15 -16.74 4.99 -4.72
C ALA A 15 -16.81 3.91 -3.61
N TYR A 16 -17.86 3.86 -2.79
CA TYR A 16 -18.05 2.79 -1.79
C TYR A 16 -18.38 1.43 -2.41
N VAL A 17 -19.01 1.41 -3.58
CA VAL A 17 -19.39 0.17 -4.28
C VAL A 17 -18.23 -0.40 -5.10
N LEU A 18 -17.37 0.46 -5.65
CA LEU A 18 -16.29 0.06 -6.54
C LEU A 18 -15.31 -1.01 -5.99
N PRO A 19 -14.95 -1.07 -4.71
CA PRO A 19 -14.12 -2.15 -4.15
C PRO A 19 -14.73 -3.55 -4.34
N PHE A 20 -16.02 -3.65 -4.61
CA PHE A 20 -16.75 -4.91 -4.82
C PHE A 20 -16.89 -5.26 -6.30
N LEU A 21 -16.62 -4.32 -7.20
CA LEU A 21 -16.72 -4.49 -8.64
C LEU A 21 -15.36 -4.67 -9.29
N ALA A 22 -15.22 -5.68 -10.14
CA ALA A 22 -13.98 -5.94 -10.83
C ALA A 22 -13.63 -4.78 -11.81
N PRO A 23 -12.44 -4.17 -11.71
CA PRO A 23 -12.04 -3.04 -12.57
C PRO A 23 -12.12 -3.30 -14.07
N LYS A 24 -12.04 -4.56 -14.51
CA LYS A 24 -12.22 -4.90 -15.94
C LYS A 24 -13.56 -4.44 -16.51
N ILE A 25 -14.60 -4.34 -15.67
CA ILE A 25 -15.96 -3.92 -16.08
C ILE A 25 -16.03 -2.39 -16.20
N PHE A 26 -15.50 -1.69 -15.17
CA PHE A 26 -15.53 -0.24 -15.08
C PHE A 26 -14.17 0.35 -14.70
N PRO A 27 -13.12 0.14 -15.53
CA PRO A 27 -11.74 0.49 -15.15
C PRO A 27 -11.57 1.99 -14.86
N PHE A 28 -12.32 2.83 -15.57
CA PHE A 28 -12.29 4.27 -15.37
C PHE A 28 -12.91 4.71 -14.04
N LEU A 29 -14.06 4.17 -13.68
CA LEU A 29 -14.70 4.50 -12.41
C LEU A 29 -13.82 4.11 -11.22
N SER A 30 -12.95 3.10 -11.38
CA SER A 30 -12.01 2.68 -10.32
C SER A 30 -11.11 3.82 -9.84
N VAL A 31 -10.89 4.86 -10.64
CA VAL A 31 -10.16 6.08 -10.23
C VAL A 31 -10.83 6.75 -9.03
N LEU A 32 -12.16 6.69 -8.90
CA LEU A 32 -12.88 7.28 -7.76
C LEU A 32 -12.44 6.70 -6.42
N THR A 33 -11.92 5.46 -6.40
CA THR A 33 -11.38 4.86 -5.17
C THR A 33 -10.10 5.53 -4.70
N LEU A 34 -9.35 6.19 -5.59
CA LEU A 34 -8.14 6.94 -5.23
C LEU A 34 -8.48 8.29 -4.60
N VAL A 35 -9.58 8.92 -5.04
CA VAL A 35 -10.02 10.23 -4.55
C VAL A 35 -11.06 10.13 -3.44
N LEU A 36 -11.42 8.92 -2.99
CA LEU A 36 -12.37 8.72 -1.90
C LEU A 36 -12.01 9.48 -0.61
N PRO A 37 -10.72 9.57 -0.17
CA PRO A 37 -10.37 10.41 0.97
C PRO A 37 -10.83 11.87 0.82
N LEU A 38 -10.66 12.44 -0.36
CA LEU A 38 -11.14 13.80 -0.65
C LEU A 38 -12.68 13.88 -0.54
N PHE A 39 -13.40 12.88 -1.05
CA PHE A 39 -14.87 12.85 -0.95
C PHE A 39 -15.33 12.77 0.52
N LEU A 40 -14.64 12.01 1.38
CA LEU A 40 -14.93 11.95 2.81
C LEU A 40 -14.73 13.32 3.48
N ILE A 41 -13.63 14.00 3.18
CA ILE A 41 -13.34 15.35 3.69
C ILE A 41 -14.41 16.34 3.23
N LEU A 42 -14.75 16.36 1.95
CA LEU A 42 -15.76 17.26 1.38
C LEU A 42 -17.16 17.00 1.97
N ASN A 43 -17.55 15.73 2.17
CA ASN A 43 -18.81 15.41 2.86
C ASN A 43 -18.77 15.88 4.32
N SER A 44 -17.65 15.80 5.03
CA SER A 44 -17.50 16.33 6.38
C SER A 44 -17.68 17.85 6.40
N ILE A 45 -17.13 18.56 5.41
CA ILE A 45 -17.32 20.01 5.24
C ILE A 45 -18.81 20.32 4.99
N PHE A 46 -19.52 19.53 4.16
CA PHE A 46 -20.96 19.73 3.94
C PHE A 46 -21.79 19.46 5.20
N VAL A 47 -21.40 18.49 6.03
CA VAL A 47 -22.05 18.27 7.35
C VAL A 47 -21.94 19.54 8.19
N VAL A 48 -20.74 20.10 8.36
CA VAL A 48 -20.51 21.34 9.12
C VAL A 48 -21.29 22.51 8.50
N TYR A 49 -21.17 22.69 7.17
CA TYR A 49 -21.85 23.79 6.46
C TYR A 49 -23.37 23.79 6.66
N TRP A 50 -24.03 22.62 6.51
CA TRP A 50 -25.48 22.53 6.70
C TRP A 50 -25.91 22.56 8.16
N ALA A 51 -25.10 22.02 9.07
CA ALA A 51 -25.36 22.09 10.51
C ALA A 51 -25.36 23.54 11.03
N LEU A 52 -24.37 24.35 10.61
CA LEU A 52 -24.31 25.77 10.96
C LEU A 52 -25.53 26.57 10.46
N GLN A 53 -26.16 26.13 9.38
CA GLN A 53 -27.37 26.74 8.84
C GLN A 53 -28.67 26.12 9.40
N LEU A 54 -28.58 25.11 10.29
CA LEU A 54 -29.70 24.33 10.82
C LEU A 54 -30.61 23.75 9.73
N LYS A 55 -29.99 23.34 8.60
CA LYS A 55 -30.71 22.81 7.43
C LYS A 55 -30.74 21.28 7.43
N ARG A 56 -31.89 20.69 7.04
CA ARG A 56 -32.07 19.22 6.96
C ARG A 56 -31.14 18.52 5.95
N GLN A 57 -30.56 19.28 5.02
CA GLN A 57 -29.58 18.79 4.04
C GLN A 57 -28.33 18.17 4.70
N VAL A 58 -28.05 18.47 5.97
CA VAL A 58 -27.00 17.83 6.76
C VAL A 58 -27.12 16.30 6.77
N ILE A 59 -28.36 15.77 6.73
CA ILE A 59 -28.67 14.35 6.82
C ILE A 59 -28.00 13.57 5.67
N LEU A 60 -27.95 14.14 4.46
CA LEU A 60 -27.40 13.46 3.28
C LEU A 60 -25.94 13.10 3.48
N SER A 61 -25.07 14.06 3.79
CA SER A 61 -23.64 13.82 3.99
C SER A 61 -23.36 13.08 5.31
N ALA A 62 -24.15 13.30 6.37
CA ALA A 62 -24.02 12.58 7.63
C ALA A 62 -24.29 11.07 7.45
N LEU A 63 -25.35 10.69 6.73
CA LEU A 63 -25.66 9.29 6.43
C LEU A 63 -24.55 8.64 5.59
N LEU A 64 -24.00 9.35 4.59
CA LEU A 64 -22.88 8.83 3.80
C LEU A 64 -21.64 8.58 4.65
N LEU A 65 -21.29 9.50 5.54
CA LEU A 65 -20.15 9.31 6.45
C LEU A 65 -20.38 8.14 7.41
N LEU A 66 -21.59 7.97 7.93
CA LEU A 66 -21.96 6.81 8.76
C LEU A 66 -21.85 5.49 7.98
N MET A 67 -22.35 5.44 6.74
CA MET A 67 -22.16 4.26 5.88
C MET A 67 -20.69 3.99 5.57
N GLY A 68 -19.88 5.04 5.48
CA GLY A 68 -18.46 5.00 5.16
C GLY A 68 -17.53 4.85 6.36
N ILE A 69 -18.01 4.57 7.57
CA ILE A 69 -17.18 4.57 8.79
C ILE A 69 -16.00 3.58 8.71
N THR A 70 -16.21 2.44 8.06
CA THR A 70 -15.12 1.46 7.83
C THR A 70 -14.05 1.98 6.87
N PHE A 71 -14.41 2.88 5.95
CA PHE A 71 -13.45 3.53 5.06
C PHE A 71 -12.67 4.63 5.77
N ILE A 72 -13.30 5.32 6.74
CA ILE A 72 -12.63 6.33 7.58
C ILE A 72 -11.51 5.67 8.37
N ASN A 73 -11.75 4.52 9.00
CA ASN A 73 -10.74 3.77 9.76
C ASN A 73 -9.54 3.30 8.91
N LYS A 74 -9.74 3.13 7.60
CA LYS A 74 -8.65 2.82 6.65
C LYS A 74 -7.82 4.04 6.27
N PHE A 75 -8.36 5.23 6.42
CA PHE A 75 -7.71 6.49 6.09
C PHE A 75 -7.03 7.12 7.30
N TYR A 76 -7.71 7.11 8.45
CA TYR A 76 -7.23 7.72 9.69
C TYR A 76 -7.58 6.86 10.90
N LYS A 77 -6.58 6.64 11.75
CA LYS A 77 -6.73 5.96 13.04
C LYS A 77 -6.63 6.96 14.19
N PHE A 78 -7.66 6.98 15.04
CA PHE A 78 -7.73 7.87 16.19
C PHE A 78 -6.97 7.36 17.41
N SER A 79 -6.62 6.07 17.44
CA SER A 79 -5.91 5.44 18.55
C SER A 79 -4.93 4.40 18.05
N SER A 80 -3.73 4.39 18.61
CA SER A 80 -2.72 3.35 18.35
C SER A 80 -2.88 2.18 19.30
N THR A 81 -2.46 1.00 18.86
CA THR A 81 -2.18 -0.13 19.73
C THR A 81 -0.67 -0.26 19.89
N ASN A 82 -0.18 -0.30 21.11
CA ASN A 82 1.21 -0.56 21.43
C ASN A 82 1.25 -1.47 22.67
N LEU A 83 1.18 -2.78 22.44
CA LEU A 83 1.23 -3.77 23.49
C LEU A 83 2.68 -3.98 23.97
N PRO A 84 2.91 -4.38 25.23
CA PRO A 84 4.24 -4.70 25.71
C PRO A 84 4.96 -5.73 24.85
N GLU A 85 6.28 -5.59 24.73
CA GLU A 85 7.11 -6.58 24.05
C GLU A 85 7.19 -7.86 24.88
N GLN A 86 7.08 -9.00 24.23
CA GLN A 86 7.10 -10.32 24.84
C GLN A 86 8.09 -11.22 24.10
N GLU A 87 8.57 -12.24 24.78
CA GLU A 87 9.36 -13.29 24.14
C GLU A 87 8.54 -13.96 23.03
N GLY A 88 9.18 -14.17 21.87
CA GLY A 88 8.49 -14.70 20.67
C GLY A 88 7.85 -13.64 19.77
N ASP A 89 7.84 -12.36 20.17
CA ASP A 89 7.49 -11.27 19.25
C ASP A 89 8.53 -11.15 18.14
N PHE A 90 8.06 -10.81 16.92
CA PHE A 90 8.96 -10.55 15.80
C PHE A 90 8.50 -9.34 15.00
N ARG A 91 9.46 -8.62 14.40
CA ARG A 91 9.25 -7.39 13.65
C ARG A 91 9.33 -7.66 12.16
N VAL A 92 8.34 -7.16 11.42
CA VAL A 92 8.27 -7.24 9.95
C VAL A 92 8.27 -5.84 9.38
N MET A 93 9.22 -5.55 8.48
CA MET A 93 9.32 -4.27 7.77
C MET A 93 9.08 -4.47 6.28
N SER A 94 8.38 -3.54 5.66
CA SER A 94 8.24 -3.42 4.20
C SER A 94 8.72 -2.04 3.75
N TYR A 95 9.51 -2.01 2.67
CA TYR A 95 10.02 -0.76 2.15
C TYR A 95 10.31 -0.84 0.63
N ASN A 96 9.64 -0.01 -0.16
CA ASN A 96 10.02 0.23 -1.54
C ASN A 96 11.19 1.23 -1.56
N VAL A 97 12.39 0.74 -1.89
CA VAL A 97 13.64 1.51 -1.79
C VAL A 97 13.99 2.28 -3.07
N ARG A 98 13.11 2.27 -4.07
CA ARG A 98 13.30 2.98 -5.35
C ARG A 98 14.72 2.85 -5.88
N LEU A 99 15.16 1.59 -6.10
CA LEU A 99 16.52 1.26 -6.59
C LEU A 99 17.66 1.88 -5.76
N PHE A 100 17.39 2.24 -4.48
CA PHE A 100 18.33 2.94 -3.60
C PHE A 100 18.89 4.23 -4.22
N ASN A 101 18.03 5.00 -4.89
CA ASN A 101 18.40 6.27 -5.55
C ASN A 101 19.40 6.13 -6.71
N LEU A 102 19.43 4.99 -7.39
CA LEU A 102 20.39 4.69 -8.48
C LEU A 102 20.42 5.78 -9.57
N PHE A 103 19.28 6.42 -9.84
CA PHE A 103 19.17 7.48 -10.84
C PHE A 103 19.26 8.90 -10.26
N LYS A 104 19.69 9.04 -8.99
CA LYS A 104 19.90 10.34 -8.32
C LYS A 104 18.66 11.24 -8.31
N TRP A 105 17.45 10.65 -8.15
CA TRP A 105 16.20 11.43 -7.97
C TRP A 105 16.26 12.33 -6.73
N ILE A 106 16.96 11.87 -5.68
CA ILE A 106 17.31 12.65 -4.50
C ILE A 106 18.76 13.11 -4.73
N PRO A 107 19.07 14.42 -4.67
CA PRO A 107 20.40 14.97 -4.96
C PRO A 107 21.38 14.73 -3.78
N ARG A 108 21.48 13.49 -3.30
CA ARG A 108 22.36 13.03 -2.23
C ARG A 108 22.98 11.69 -2.62
N GLU A 109 24.26 11.52 -2.29
CA GLU A 109 24.99 10.29 -2.62
C GLU A 109 24.91 9.24 -1.48
N ASP A 110 24.63 9.69 -0.26
CA ASP A 110 24.58 8.84 0.94
C ASP A 110 23.26 8.11 1.15
N VAL A 111 22.31 8.22 0.23
CA VAL A 111 20.97 7.62 0.32
C VAL A 111 21.03 6.10 0.56
N PRO A 112 21.83 5.30 -0.17
CA PRO A 112 21.93 3.87 0.09
C PRO A 112 22.41 3.55 1.51
N GLU A 113 23.44 4.25 1.96
CA GLU A 113 24.02 4.05 3.30
C GLU A 113 23.06 4.50 4.41
N THR A 114 22.32 5.59 4.18
CA THR A 114 21.31 6.09 5.12
C THR A 114 20.15 5.09 5.25
N ILE A 115 19.71 4.48 4.15
CA ILE A 115 18.71 3.39 4.16
C ILE A 115 19.24 2.19 4.95
N ARG A 116 20.50 1.78 4.72
CA ARG A 116 21.12 0.68 5.45
C ARG A 116 21.18 0.94 6.96
N LYS A 117 21.62 2.13 7.38
CA LYS A 117 21.65 2.54 8.78
C LYS A 117 20.26 2.47 9.42
N PHE A 118 19.28 3.05 8.76
CA PHE A 118 17.90 3.02 9.23
C PHE A 118 17.38 1.58 9.43
N ILE A 119 17.59 0.68 8.45
CA ILE A 119 17.20 -0.72 8.57
C ILE A 119 17.87 -1.37 9.78
N ASN A 120 19.17 -1.13 9.98
CA ASN A 120 19.91 -1.69 11.11
C ASN A 120 19.42 -1.12 12.46
N GLU A 121 19.07 0.16 12.54
CA GLU A 121 18.55 0.80 13.75
C GLU A 121 17.16 0.27 14.11
N GLN A 122 16.27 0.11 13.13
CA GLN A 122 14.94 -0.46 13.34
C GLN A 122 14.99 -1.96 13.60
N ASN A 123 16.05 -2.64 13.12
CA ASN A 123 16.40 -4.02 13.38
C ASN A 123 15.25 -5.04 13.18
N PRO A 124 14.49 -4.99 12.04
CA PRO A 124 13.43 -5.94 11.80
C PRO A 124 13.96 -7.37 11.71
N ASP A 125 13.11 -8.34 12.05
CA ASP A 125 13.47 -9.77 11.95
C ASP A 125 13.22 -10.32 10.55
N ILE A 126 12.21 -9.76 9.88
CA ILE A 126 11.84 -10.01 8.49
C ILE A 126 11.76 -8.68 7.76
N LEU A 127 12.48 -8.57 6.64
CA LEU A 127 12.56 -7.35 5.84
C LEU A 127 12.15 -7.68 4.40
N CYS A 128 11.11 -7.01 3.90
CA CYS A 128 10.64 -7.09 2.52
C CYS A 128 11.01 -5.79 1.78
N LEU A 129 11.86 -5.90 0.76
CA LEU A 129 12.28 -4.77 -0.07
C LEU A 129 11.70 -4.87 -1.47
N GLN A 130 11.08 -3.81 -1.95
CA GLN A 130 10.61 -3.65 -3.32
C GLN A 130 11.55 -2.68 -4.06
N GLU A 131 11.60 -2.80 -5.38
CA GLU A 131 12.56 -2.06 -6.23
C GLU A 131 14.01 -2.18 -5.74
N PHE A 132 14.38 -3.38 -5.30
CA PHE A 132 15.74 -3.69 -4.88
C PHE A 132 16.70 -3.66 -6.08
N SER A 133 17.94 -3.17 -5.88
CA SER A 133 19.00 -3.21 -6.87
C SER A 133 20.34 -3.63 -6.24
N TYR A 134 21.04 -4.56 -6.87
CA TYR A 134 22.40 -4.92 -6.46
C TYR A 134 23.43 -3.80 -6.73
N ALA A 135 23.13 -2.87 -7.64
CA ALA A 135 24.03 -1.76 -7.96
C ALA A 135 24.33 -0.85 -6.75
N ALA A 136 23.46 -0.82 -5.76
CA ALA A 136 23.66 -0.05 -4.53
C ALA A 136 24.69 -0.68 -3.57
N ASN A 137 25.08 -1.92 -3.81
CA ASN A 137 26.06 -2.67 -2.99
C ASN A 137 25.82 -2.58 -1.47
N ILE A 138 24.56 -2.69 -1.06
CA ILE A 138 24.15 -2.58 0.34
C ILE A 138 24.43 -3.89 1.09
N ASP A 139 25.13 -3.77 2.20
CA ASP A 139 25.44 -4.88 3.08
C ASP A 139 24.32 -5.08 4.13
N LEU A 140 23.57 -6.17 3.99
CA LEU A 140 22.54 -6.61 4.93
C LEU A 140 22.94 -7.93 5.61
N LYS A 141 24.19 -8.02 6.12
CA LYS A 141 24.77 -9.22 6.75
C LYS A 141 24.02 -9.73 7.97
N ALA A 142 23.25 -8.87 8.64
CA ALA A 142 22.40 -9.27 9.77
C ALA A 142 21.36 -10.35 9.37
N TYR A 143 21.00 -10.41 8.08
CA TYR A 143 20.04 -11.38 7.56
C TYR A 143 20.77 -12.59 6.95
N LYS A 144 20.86 -13.66 7.71
CA LYS A 144 21.53 -14.91 7.29
C LYS A 144 20.77 -15.62 6.17
N HIS A 145 19.45 -15.42 6.10
CA HIS A 145 18.57 -16.05 5.12
C HIS A 145 17.93 -15.00 4.22
N LYS A 146 17.98 -15.22 2.91
CA LYS A 146 17.41 -14.29 1.94
C LYS A 146 16.93 -14.99 0.68
N PHE A 147 15.92 -14.39 0.07
CA PHE A 147 15.48 -14.71 -1.27
C PHE A 147 15.27 -13.42 -2.06
N ILE A 148 16.03 -13.26 -3.14
CA ILE A 148 15.98 -12.07 -4.00
C ILE A 148 15.70 -12.54 -5.41
N LEU A 149 14.70 -11.97 -6.06
CA LEU A 149 14.37 -12.19 -7.46
C LEU A 149 14.53 -10.89 -8.22
N MET A 150 15.43 -10.88 -9.20
CA MET A 150 15.69 -9.75 -10.07
C MET A 150 15.02 -9.94 -11.41
N GLN A 151 14.44 -8.88 -11.96
CA GLN A 151 13.82 -8.85 -13.28
C GLN A 151 14.31 -7.64 -14.09
N GLY A 152 14.08 -7.67 -15.40
CA GLY A 152 14.47 -6.60 -16.33
C GLY A 152 15.77 -6.89 -17.08
N ASN A 153 15.87 -6.36 -18.30
CA ASN A 153 17.00 -6.61 -19.20
C ASN A 153 18.11 -5.55 -19.05
N LYS A 154 17.76 -4.26 -19.16
CA LYS A 154 18.73 -3.16 -19.08
C LYS A 154 18.93 -2.69 -17.63
N ILE A 155 17.82 -2.48 -16.91
CA ILE A 155 17.82 -2.11 -15.49
C ILE A 155 17.24 -3.30 -14.76
N LYS A 156 18.07 -3.91 -13.91
CA LYS A 156 17.62 -5.01 -13.06
C LYS A 156 17.05 -4.43 -11.76
N THR A 157 15.76 -4.60 -11.59
CA THR A 157 15.03 -4.30 -10.38
C THR A 157 14.43 -5.59 -9.83
N GLY A 158 14.22 -5.68 -8.54
CA GLY A 158 13.67 -6.90 -7.97
C GLY A 158 13.03 -6.70 -6.62
N GLN A 159 12.68 -7.82 -6.05
CA GLN A 159 12.18 -7.91 -4.69
C GLN A 159 13.03 -8.85 -3.87
N GLY A 160 13.20 -8.49 -2.61
CA GLY A 160 13.92 -9.32 -1.65
C GLY A 160 13.11 -9.55 -0.39
N ILE A 161 13.15 -10.79 0.11
CA ILE A 161 12.77 -11.16 1.46
C ILE A 161 14.06 -11.53 2.18
N PHE A 162 14.35 -10.81 3.25
CA PHE A 162 15.50 -11.01 4.13
C PHE A 162 14.98 -11.43 5.49
N SER A 163 15.60 -12.43 6.11
CA SER A 163 15.14 -12.99 7.38
C SER A 163 16.30 -13.34 8.29
N LYS A 164 16.17 -13.06 9.58
CA LYS A 164 17.03 -13.62 10.62
C LYS A 164 16.71 -15.08 10.89
N PHE A 165 15.47 -15.50 10.60
CA PHE A 165 14.98 -16.86 10.75
C PHE A 165 15.22 -17.70 9.50
N PRO A 166 15.32 -19.05 9.61
CA PRO A 166 15.50 -19.92 8.46
C PRO A 166 14.38 -19.85 7.43
N ILE A 167 14.75 -19.72 6.17
CA ILE A 167 13.83 -19.87 5.01
C ILE A 167 13.90 -21.34 4.60
N ILE A 168 12.78 -22.07 4.71
CA ILE A 168 12.68 -23.50 4.41
C ILE A 168 12.13 -23.78 3.01
N ASN A 169 11.40 -22.81 2.42
CA ASN A 169 10.91 -22.88 1.06
C ASN A 169 10.76 -21.46 0.50
N LYS A 170 10.85 -21.29 -0.82
CA LYS A 170 10.76 -19.98 -1.48
C LYS A 170 10.33 -20.11 -2.94
N GLY A 171 9.74 -19.09 -3.48
CA GLY A 171 9.33 -19.05 -4.88
C GLY A 171 8.77 -17.69 -5.29
N ASN A 172 8.28 -17.63 -6.51
CA ASN A 172 7.68 -16.43 -7.08
C ASN A 172 6.34 -16.74 -7.78
N LEU A 173 5.56 -15.70 -7.97
CA LEU A 173 4.37 -15.72 -8.82
C LEU A 173 4.66 -14.91 -10.08
N ASP A 174 4.48 -15.53 -11.22
CA ASP A 174 4.62 -14.85 -12.50
C ASP A 174 3.40 -13.94 -12.73
N LEU A 175 3.68 -12.66 -12.95
CA LEU A 175 2.68 -11.67 -13.27
C LEU A 175 2.68 -11.41 -14.78
N PRO A 176 1.63 -11.81 -15.52
CA PRO A 176 1.60 -11.70 -16.98
C PRO A 176 1.76 -10.24 -17.44
N ASN A 177 2.54 -10.04 -18.50
CA ASN A 177 2.76 -8.75 -19.15
C ASN A 177 3.21 -7.63 -18.20
N SER A 178 3.99 -7.96 -17.18
CA SER A 178 4.48 -7.02 -16.17
C SER A 178 5.95 -7.24 -15.84
N ASN A 179 6.67 -6.15 -15.60
CA ASN A 179 8.01 -6.20 -15.00
C ASN A 179 7.95 -6.23 -13.46
N ASN A 180 6.75 -6.20 -12.92
CA ASN A 180 6.52 -6.34 -11.48
C ASN A 180 6.45 -7.83 -11.14
N ASN A 181 6.77 -8.17 -9.91
CA ASN A 181 6.75 -9.54 -9.44
C ASN A 181 6.20 -9.68 -8.03
N VAL A 182 5.96 -10.91 -7.63
CA VAL A 182 5.62 -11.31 -6.29
C VAL A 182 6.55 -12.45 -5.90
N VAL A 183 7.23 -12.32 -4.80
CA VAL A 183 8.04 -13.38 -4.23
C VAL A 183 7.46 -13.84 -2.89
N TYR A 184 7.68 -15.10 -2.53
CA TYR A 184 7.31 -15.61 -1.23
C TYR A 184 8.42 -16.46 -0.61
N ALA A 185 8.40 -16.53 0.72
CA ALA A 185 9.26 -17.39 1.50
C ALA A 185 8.47 -18.01 2.66
N ASP A 186 8.69 -19.31 2.89
CA ASP A 186 8.23 -19.99 4.10
C ASP A 186 9.34 -19.91 5.15
N ILE A 187 9.05 -19.20 6.23
CA ILE A 187 10.00 -18.84 7.27
C ILE A 187 9.64 -19.60 8.54
N LYS A 188 10.62 -20.28 9.13
CA LYS A 188 10.46 -21.03 10.38
C LYS A 188 10.78 -20.12 11.58
N ILE A 189 9.80 -19.87 12.43
CA ILE A 189 9.93 -19.09 13.67
C ILE A 189 9.63 -20.01 14.85
N GLY A 190 10.66 -20.42 15.58
CA GLY A 190 10.51 -21.42 16.63
C GLY A 190 9.96 -22.75 16.09
N ILE A 191 8.79 -23.17 16.59
CA ILE A 191 8.08 -24.37 16.11
C ILE A 191 7.17 -24.10 14.92
N ASP A 192 6.80 -22.83 14.72
CA ASP A 192 5.85 -22.41 13.69
C ASP A 192 6.51 -22.14 12.35
N THR A 193 5.73 -22.26 11.29
CA THR A 193 6.12 -21.81 9.94
C THR A 193 5.09 -20.82 9.44
N ILE A 194 5.57 -19.70 8.89
CA ILE A 194 4.72 -18.67 8.29
C ILE A 194 5.13 -18.48 6.82
N ARG A 195 4.17 -18.13 5.96
CA ARG A 195 4.47 -17.70 4.59
C ARG A 195 4.44 -16.18 4.49
N VAL A 196 5.56 -15.60 4.09
CA VAL A 196 5.71 -14.17 3.84
C VAL A 196 5.73 -13.92 2.33
N TYR A 197 4.86 -13.04 1.85
CA TYR A 197 4.88 -12.53 0.49
C TYR A 197 5.47 -11.11 0.48
N SER A 198 6.36 -10.83 -0.46
CA SER A 198 6.72 -9.47 -0.86
C SER A 198 6.09 -9.20 -2.22
N ILE A 199 5.24 -8.17 -2.29
CA ILE A 199 4.48 -7.86 -3.50
C ILE A 199 4.87 -6.47 -4.02
N HIS A 200 4.94 -6.34 -5.35
CA HIS A 200 5.01 -5.06 -6.04
C HIS A 200 4.12 -5.13 -7.27
N LEU A 201 2.97 -4.45 -7.22
CA LEU A 201 1.97 -4.51 -8.28
C LEU A 201 2.19 -3.41 -9.32
N GLN A 202 1.46 -3.53 -10.43
CA GLN A 202 1.51 -2.57 -11.53
C GLN A 202 1.28 -1.15 -11.06
N SER A 203 2.23 -0.23 -11.34
CA SER A 203 2.08 1.19 -11.03
C SER A 203 1.03 1.85 -11.92
N ILE A 204 0.20 2.68 -11.33
CA ILE A 204 -0.82 3.49 -12.03
C ILE A 204 -0.17 4.72 -12.68
N ARG A 205 0.97 5.22 -12.12
CA ARG A 205 1.73 6.38 -12.62
C ARG A 205 0.90 7.64 -12.80
N ILE A 206 0.07 7.98 -11.80
CA ILE A 206 -0.80 9.16 -11.83
C ILE A 206 -0.04 10.44 -11.42
N THR A 207 0.94 10.34 -10.54
CA THR A 207 1.61 11.51 -9.94
C THR A 207 2.15 12.48 -10.98
N PRO A 208 2.87 12.06 -12.05
CA PRO A 208 3.36 13.01 -13.07
C PRO A 208 2.23 13.78 -13.78
N ASP A 209 1.09 13.12 -14.03
CA ASP A 209 -0.04 13.76 -14.70
C ASP A 209 -0.75 14.77 -13.82
N VAL A 210 -0.90 14.46 -12.52
CA VAL A 210 -1.53 15.36 -11.54
C VAL A 210 -0.64 16.60 -11.35
N ASP A 211 0.68 16.43 -11.29
CA ASP A 211 1.62 17.54 -11.17
C ASP A 211 1.59 18.44 -12.43
N GLU A 212 1.54 17.83 -13.64
CA GLU A 212 1.43 18.57 -14.90
C GLU A 212 0.10 19.34 -14.97
N ILE A 213 -1.02 18.72 -14.62
CA ILE A 213 -2.35 19.34 -14.57
C ILE A 213 -2.38 20.52 -13.58
N SER A 214 -1.74 20.36 -12.41
CA SER A 214 -1.71 21.42 -11.40
C SER A 214 -0.88 22.63 -11.82
N ASN A 215 0.12 22.42 -12.68
CA ASN A 215 1.01 23.49 -13.17
C ASN A 215 0.47 24.19 -14.42
N ASP A 216 -0.29 23.49 -15.27
CA ASP A 216 -0.88 24.05 -16.50
C ASP A 216 -2.27 23.46 -16.78
N ILE A 217 -3.28 24.04 -16.15
CA ILE A 217 -4.69 23.63 -16.33
C ILE A 217 -5.17 23.89 -17.77
N ASN A 218 -4.62 24.90 -18.46
CA ASN A 218 -5.02 25.26 -19.82
C ASN A 218 -4.37 24.40 -20.91
N GLY A 219 -3.28 23.69 -20.57
CA GLY A 219 -2.55 22.81 -21.49
C GLY A 219 -3.13 21.41 -21.67
N ILE A 220 -4.25 21.09 -21.02
CA ILE A 220 -4.89 19.78 -21.10
C ILE A 220 -5.69 19.68 -22.40
N ASP A 221 -5.11 19.02 -23.39
CA ASP A 221 -5.84 18.69 -24.61
C ASP A 221 -6.58 17.35 -24.49
N GLN A 222 -7.54 17.15 -25.40
CA GLN A 222 -8.37 15.93 -25.44
C GLN A 222 -7.50 14.67 -25.66
N LYS A 223 -6.41 14.78 -26.41
CA LYS A 223 -5.52 13.67 -26.74
C LYS A 223 -4.72 13.21 -25.52
N ARG A 224 -4.20 14.14 -24.74
CA ARG A 224 -3.49 13.85 -23.47
C ARG A 224 -4.41 13.17 -22.46
N SER A 225 -5.62 13.71 -22.27
CA SER A 225 -6.64 13.12 -21.41
C SER A 225 -6.97 11.68 -21.80
N GLN A 226 -7.11 11.39 -23.11
CA GLN A 226 -7.36 10.03 -23.58
C GLN A 226 -6.19 9.08 -23.31
N VAL A 227 -4.94 9.53 -23.49
CA VAL A 227 -3.74 8.72 -23.21
C VAL A 227 -3.65 8.39 -21.72
N MET A 228 -3.82 9.38 -20.84
CA MET A 228 -3.86 9.19 -19.40
C MET A 228 -4.96 8.18 -19.00
N PHE A 229 -6.15 8.35 -19.53
CA PHE A 229 -7.29 7.49 -19.31
C PHE A 229 -7.02 6.02 -19.69
N ARG A 230 -6.45 5.79 -20.89
CA ARG A 230 -6.10 4.44 -21.35
C ARG A 230 -5.05 3.79 -20.44
N ARG A 231 -4.02 4.56 -20.04
CA ARG A 231 -2.95 4.08 -19.15
C ARG A 231 -3.49 3.68 -17.78
N ILE A 232 -4.30 4.54 -17.17
CA ILE A 232 -4.93 4.27 -15.86
C ILE A 232 -5.83 3.03 -15.95
N SER A 233 -6.68 2.97 -16.96
CA SER A 233 -7.58 1.83 -17.17
C SER A 233 -6.81 0.52 -17.37
N SER A 234 -5.71 0.55 -18.11
CA SER A 234 -4.83 -0.60 -18.32
C SER A 234 -4.18 -1.04 -17.00
N ALA A 235 -3.69 -0.09 -16.19
CA ALA A 235 -3.08 -0.39 -14.90
C ALA A 235 -4.07 -1.06 -13.93
N PHE A 236 -5.29 -0.55 -13.81
CA PHE A 236 -6.32 -1.17 -12.96
C PHE A 236 -6.69 -2.59 -13.40
N ARG A 237 -6.76 -2.86 -14.71
CA ARG A 237 -7.00 -4.22 -15.22
C ARG A 237 -5.84 -5.15 -14.90
N ALA A 238 -4.60 -4.70 -15.09
CA ALA A 238 -3.41 -5.48 -14.76
C ALA A 238 -3.36 -5.78 -13.25
N GLN A 239 -3.59 -4.79 -12.39
CA GLN A 239 -3.64 -4.98 -10.95
C GLN A 239 -4.75 -5.94 -10.51
N GLN A 240 -5.93 -5.91 -11.16
CA GLN A 240 -6.97 -6.90 -10.90
C GLN A 240 -6.46 -8.31 -11.14
N GLN A 241 -5.88 -8.57 -12.32
CA GLN A 241 -5.35 -9.89 -12.68
C GLN A 241 -4.27 -10.34 -11.69
N GLN A 242 -3.36 -9.44 -11.33
CA GLN A 242 -2.32 -9.68 -10.34
C GLN A 242 -2.89 -10.04 -8.96
N ALA A 243 -3.90 -9.30 -8.50
CA ALA A 243 -4.58 -9.58 -7.24
C ALA A 243 -5.31 -10.94 -7.24
N GLU A 244 -5.90 -11.32 -8.36
CA GLU A 244 -6.57 -12.62 -8.52
C GLU A 244 -5.58 -13.79 -8.50
N ILE A 245 -4.38 -13.64 -9.10
CA ILE A 245 -3.28 -14.62 -9.02
C ILE A 245 -2.82 -14.80 -7.58
N ILE A 246 -2.55 -13.70 -6.86
CA ILE A 246 -2.14 -13.75 -5.46
C ILE A 246 -3.23 -14.40 -4.60
N LYS A 247 -4.49 -14.02 -4.79
CA LYS A 247 -5.64 -14.58 -4.06
C LYS A 247 -5.76 -16.08 -4.27
N LYS A 248 -5.56 -16.57 -5.50
CA LYS A 248 -5.59 -18.01 -5.81
C LYS A 248 -4.45 -18.74 -5.10
N HIS A 249 -3.22 -18.25 -5.22
CA HIS A 249 -2.04 -18.91 -4.63
C HIS A 249 -2.10 -18.96 -3.10
N LYS A 250 -2.54 -17.88 -2.44
CA LYS A 250 -2.63 -17.87 -0.97
C LYS A 250 -3.73 -18.77 -0.42
N LYS A 251 -4.76 -19.11 -1.22
CA LYS A 251 -5.86 -19.99 -0.77
C LYS A 251 -5.37 -21.38 -0.39
N ASP A 252 -4.37 -21.88 -1.10
CA ASP A 252 -3.84 -23.23 -0.95
C ASP A 252 -2.60 -23.26 0.00
N CYS A 253 -2.31 -22.15 0.68
CA CYS A 253 -1.20 -22.05 1.61
C CYS A 253 -1.56 -22.73 2.94
N PRO A 254 -0.76 -23.71 3.41
CA PRO A 254 -1.04 -24.39 4.68
C PRO A 254 -0.61 -23.59 5.91
N TYR A 255 0.16 -22.53 5.72
CA TYR A 255 0.74 -21.73 6.80
C TYR A 255 0.00 -20.42 7.04
N PRO A 256 0.07 -19.85 8.26
CA PRO A 256 -0.31 -18.45 8.47
C PRO A 256 0.44 -17.52 7.53
N ILE A 257 -0.25 -16.51 7.02
CA ILE A 257 0.24 -15.66 5.92
C ILE A 257 0.54 -14.25 6.42
N ILE A 258 1.67 -13.69 5.97
CA ILE A 258 1.97 -12.26 5.97
C ILE A 258 2.13 -11.80 4.52
N ILE A 259 1.52 -10.68 4.15
CA ILE A 259 1.71 -10.05 2.84
C ILE A 259 2.24 -8.65 3.07
N CYS A 260 3.42 -8.36 2.55
CA CYS A 260 4.07 -7.06 2.61
C CYS A 260 4.25 -6.49 1.21
N GLY A 261 4.20 -5.17 1.07
CA GLY A 261 4.70 -4.51 -0.11
C GLY A 261 3.81 -3.45 -0.71
N ASP A 262 4.26 -2.99 -1.86
CA ASP A 262 3.65 -1.92 -2.64
C ASP A 262 2.55 -2.47 -3.55
N MET A 263 1.30 -2.12 -3.25
CA MET A 263 0.16 -2.46 -4.09
C MET A 263 -0.12 -1.41 -5.17
N ASN A 264 0.57 -0.28 -5.15
CA ASN A 264 0.33 0.84 -6.06
C ASN A 264 -1.15 1.24 -6.14
N ASN A 265 -1.91 1.01 -5.06
CA ASN A 265 -3.34 1.30 -5.00
C ASN A 265 -3.80 1.56 -3.57
N SER A 266 -4.91 2.30 -3.42
CA SER A 266 -5.44 2.72 -2.13
C SER A 266 -6.14 1.57 -1.37
N ALA A 267 -6.31 1.74 -0.05
CA ALA A 267 -7.06 0.83 0.82
C ALA A 267 -8.56 0.74 0.47
N PHE A 268 -9.03 1.54 -0.49
CA PHE A 268 -10.42 1.61 -0.95
C PHE A 268 -10.64 0.86 -2.27
N SER A 269 -9.62 0.14 -2.77
CA SER A 269 -9.65 -0.48 -4.07
C SER A 269 -10.13 -1.94 -4.04
N TYR A 270 -10.57 -2.43 -5.19
CA TYR A 270 -10.82 -3.86 -5.43
C TYR A 270 -9.57 -4.71 -5.14
N VAL A 271 -8.40 -4.20 -5.51
CA VAL A 271 -7.10 -4.86 -5.32
C VAL A 271 -6.83 -5.11 -3.84
N TYR A 272 -6.90 -4.04 -3.03
CA TYR A 272 -6.75 -4.13 -1.59
C TYR A 272 -7.73 -5.15 -0.98
N ARG A 273 -9.02 -5.07 -1.33
CA ARG A 273 -10.04 -5.98 -0.80
C ARG A 273 -9.75 -7.44 -1.12
N ASN A 274 -9.29 -7.75 -2.35
CA ASN A 274 -9.02 -9.12 -2.77
C ASN A 274 -7.72 -9.68 -2.18
N ILE A 275 -6.66 -8.87 -2.09
CA ILE A 275 -5.38 -9.28 -1.50
C ILE A 275 -5.54 -9.43 0.02
N LYS A 276 -6.10 -8.45 0.71
CA LYS A 276 -6.38 -8.54 2.15
C LYS A 276 -7.26 -9.75 2.46
N GLY A 277 -8.43 -9.85 1.85
CA GLY A 277 -9.40 -10.91 2.13
C GLY A 277 -9.72 -10.97 3.62
N LYS A 278 -9.40 -12.11 4.28
CA LYS A 278 -9.60 -12.33 5.73
C LYS A 278 -8.40 -11.91 6.59
N LEU A 279 -7.30 -11.46 6.00
CA LEU A 279 -6.13 -11.00 6.75
C LEU A 279 -6.44 -9.68 7.48
N ASN A 280 -5.73 -9.43 8.57
CA ASN A 280 -5.77 -8.15 9.27
C ASN A 280 -4.86 -7.15 8.55
N ASP A 281 -5.28 -5.90 8.38
CA ASP A 281 -4.39 -4.80 8.01
C ASP A 281 -3.73 -4.29 9.29
N THR A 282 -2.41 -4.40 9.37
CA THR A 282 -1.68 -4.07 10.60
C THR A 282 -1.77 -2.58 10.96
N PHE A 283 -1.99 -1.69 9.97
CA PHE A 283 -2.32 -0.30 10.23
C PHE A 283 -3.71 -0.13 10.86
N GLU A 284 -4.73 -0.85 10.35
CA GLU A 284 -6.08 -0.78 10.93
C GLU A 284 -6.10 -1.31 12.37
N GLU A 285 -5.22 -2.26 12.73
CA GLU A 285 -5.13 -2.85 14.06
C GLU A 285 -4.26 -2.03 15.03
N GLY A 286 -3.08 -1.57 14.59
CA GLY A 286 -2.07 -0.99 15.48
C GLY A 286 -1.59 0.42 15.13
N GLY A 287 -2.04 0.97 13.99
CA GLY A 287 -1.57 2.26 13.50
C GLY A 287 -2.14 3.47 14.23
N ASN A 288 -1.60 4.65 13.92
CA ASN A 288 -2.04 5.95 14.43
C ASN A 288 -2.00 7.01 13.33
N GLY A 289 -2.93 7.97 13.36
CA GLY A 289 -2.99 9.06 12.40
C GLY A 289 -3.27 8.58 10.97
N PHE A 290 -2.63 9.23 9.99
CA PHE A 290 -2.65 8.82 8.58
C PHE A 290 -1.56 7.78 8.34
N GLY A 291 -1.88 6.62 7.90
CA GLY A 291 -0.89 5.58 7.59
C GLY A 291 -0.11 5.88 6.30
N GLN A 292 0.40 7.10 6.15
CA GLN A 292 1.08 7.54 4.93
C GLN A 292 2.30 6.69 4.63
N THR A 293 2.37 6.18 3.38
CA THR A 293 3.49 5.35 2.90
C THR A 293 4.11 5.85 1.59
N TYR A 294 3.51 6.86 0.97
CA TYR A 294 3.97 7.41 -0.31
C TYR A 294 4.00 8.94 -0.28
N HIS A 295 5.03 9.52 -0.87
CA HIS A 295 5.15 10.96 -1.02
C HIS A 295 4.20 11.47 -2.10
N PHE A 296 3.01 11.89 -1.70
CA PHE A 296 2.03 12.50 -2.57
C PHE A 296 1.66 13.88 -2.03
N ARG A 297 1.79 14.91 -2.87
CA ARG A 297 1.66 16.32 -2.47
C ARG A 297 0.28 16.68 -1.91
N TYR A 298 -0.77 16.01 -2.36
CA TYR A 298 -2.15 16.48 -2.19
C TYR A 298 -2.85 15.87 -0.99
N TYR A 299 -2.47 14.66 -0.58
CA TYR A 299 -2.98 14.01 0.63
C TYR A 299 -2.03 12.88 1.08
N PRO A 300 -2.13 12.45 2.35
CA PRO A 300 -1.31 11.34 2.86
C PRO A 300 -1.73 10.02 2.20
N ALA A 301 -1.03 9.64 1.12
CA ALA A 301 -1.32 8.42 0.37
C ALA A 301 -0.76 7.19 1.06
N ARG A 302 -1.57 6.11 1.14
CA ARG A 302 -1.17 4.79 1.63
C ARG A 302 -1.35 3.78 0.52
N ILE A 303 -0.24 3.25 0.00
CA ILE A 303 -0.19 2.28 -1.09
C ILE A 303 0.68 1.06 -0.76
N ASP A 304 1.44 1.13 0.34
CA ASP A 304 2.20 0.02 0.91
C ASP A 304 1.46 -0.56 2.11
N TYR A 305 1.50 -1.86 2.28
CA TYR A 305 0.74 -2.56 3.30
C TYR A 305 1.53 -3.69 3.93
N ILE A 306 1.20 -4.01 5.19
CA ILE A 306 1.50 -5.28 5.84
C ILE A 306 0.18 -5.87 6.29
N PHE A 307 -0.17 -7.04 5.75
CA PHE A 307 -1.31 -7.83 6.20
C PHE A 307 -0.83 -9.05 6.95
N SER A 308 -1.49 -9.38 8.05
CA SER A 308 -1.18 -10.55 8.88
C SER A 308 -2.36 -11.50 9.00
N ASP A 309 -2.06 -12.80 9.14
CA ASP A 309 -3.07 -13.82 9.43
C ASP A 309 -3.78 -13.51 10.75
N PRO A 310 -5.11 -13.76 10.88
CA PRO A 310 -5.83 -13.61 12.15
C PRO A 310 -5.30 -14.47 13.31
N LYS A 311 -4.47 -15.48 13.03
CA LYS A 311 -3.73 -16.26 14.04
C LYS A 311 -2.56 -15.49 14.67
N MET A 312 -2.28 -14.29 14.18
CA MET A 312 -1.27 -13.39 14.73
C MET A 312 -1.92 -12.23 15.46
N VAL A 313 -1.27 -11.76 16.52
CA VAL A 313 -1.63 -10.54 17.24
C VAL A 313 -0.77 -9.41 16.72
N VAL A 314 -1.38 -8.32 16.27
CA VAL A 314 -0.67 -7.09 15.93
C VAL A 314 -0.38 -6.34 17.24
N LYS A 315 0.90 -6.21 17.59
CA LYS A 315 1.36 -5.56 18.83
C LYS A 315 1.57 -4.06 18.66
N ASP A 316 2.08 -3.64 17.49
CA ASP A 316 2.19 -2.24 17.07
C ASP A 316 2.23 -2.15 15.55
N PHE A 317 2.10 -0.91 15.05
CA PHE A 317 2.38 -0.56 13.66
C PHE A 317 3.01 0.83 13.64
N ARG A 318 4.04 1.00 12.80
CA ARG A 318 4.70 2.28 12.57
C ARG A 318 4.88 2.51 11.07
N ASN A 319 4.62 3.71 10.63
CA ASN A 319 5.09 4.27 9.37
C ASN A 319 6.09 5.38 9.68
N PHE A 320 7.03 5.64 8.78
CA PHE A 320 8.14 6.56 9.01
C PHE A 320 8.15 7.67 7.94
N PRO A 321 7.15 8.57 7.92
CA PRO A 321 7.03 9.61 6.90
C PRO A 321 8.15 10.66 6.98
N GLU A 322 8.85 10.76 8.11
CA GLU A 322 10.04 11.58 8.29
C GLU A 322 11.29 11.02 7.60
N PHE A 323 11.29 9.72 7.25
CA PHE A 323 12.40 9.06 6.57
C PHE A 323 12.25 9.12 5.05
N SER A 324 12.59 10.26 4.45
CA SER A 324 12.39 10.59 3.03
C SER A 324 13.59 10.24 2.13
N ASN A 325 14.06 8.99 2.15
CA ASN A 325 15.16 8.48 1.31
C ASN A 325 14.67 7.65 0.10
N SER A 326 13.37 7.65 -0.13
CA SER A 326 12.64 7.14 -1.29
C SER A 326 11.41 8.01 -1.47
N ASP A 327 10.66 7.84 -2.56
CA ASP A 327 9.30 8.36 -2.70
C ASP A 327 8.27 7.53 -1.89
N HIS A 328 8.68 6.39 -1.37
CA HIS A 328 7.94 5.62 -0.39
C HIS A 328 8.53 5.77 1.02
N TYR A 329 7.69 5.60 2.03
CA TYR A 329 8.10 5.57 3.43
C TYR A 329 8.07 4.15 3.96
N PRO A 330 9.08 3.73 4.76
CA PRO A 330 9.07 2.41 5.38
C PRO A 330 7.86 2.22 6.29
N ILE A 331 7.38 0.99 6.38
CA ILE A 331 6.38 0.57 7.36
C ILE A 331 6.87 -0.66 8.11
N MET A 332 6.55 -0.72 9.39
CA MET A 332 6.95 -1.83 10.26
C MET A 332 5.81 -2.19 11.22
N THR A 333 5.69 -3.46 11.52
CA THR A 333 4.78 -3.97 12.54
C THR A 333 5.48 -5.01 13.41
N ARG A 334 5.09 -5.09 14.68
CA ARG A 334 5.48 -6.15 15.60
C ARG A 334 4.30 -7.10 15.77
N LEU A 335 4.59 -8.38 15.59
CA LEU A 335 3.62 -9.46 15.60
C LEU A 335 4.01 -10.52 16.62
N SER A 336 3.02 -11.26 17.15
CA SER A 336 3.24 -12.53 17.86
C SER A 336 2.31 -13.60 17.31
N MET A 337 2.72 -14.86 17.35
CA MET A 337 1.79 -15.98 17.16
C MET A 337 0.84 -16.07 18.36
N LYS A 338 -0.43 -16.46 18.12
CA LYS A 338 -1.43 -16.70 19.19
C LYS A 338 -1.19 -18.03 19.87
#